data_901bba42b679585881baebd11d3dbee2
#
_entry.id   901bba42b679585881baebd11d3dbee2
#
_cell.length_a   1.000
_cell.length_b   1.000
_cell.length_c   1.000
_cell.angle_alpha   90.00
_cell.angle_beta   90.00
_cell.angle_gamma   90.00
#
_symmetry.space_group_name_H-M   'P 1'
#
loop_
_entity.id
_entity.type
_entity.pdbx_description
1 polymer ?
#
loop_
_entity_poly.entity_id
_entity_poly.type
_entity_poly.pdbx_seq_one_letter_code
_entity_poly.pdbx_strand_id
1 'polypeptide(L)'
;ASGFYRDYFKKFKGSFAKIFMMGVSPVTLDDVTSGFNIGWHISTKPEFDKMLGFSTEDVRAMFTRYRDAGQIPADSDIEAMIEEIKPWYDNYCFAKQCLRKKVRVFNCDMVLYYLRNYMDYGQAPEQMIDPNTKTDYNKMKRLLQLDKLDGNRKSIIRRITEEGSIVSNLYETFPASEIVKSEYFPSLLFYYGMLTIKDTFGDQLLL
;
A
#
# COMPACT_ATOMS: atom_id res chain seq x y z
N ALA A 1 -6.83 27.67 0.03
CA ALA A 1 -6.37 26.61 -0.91
C ALA A 1 -7.46 25.56 -1.15
N SER A 2 -8.27 25.21 -0.13
CA SER A 2 -9.30 24.15 -0.21
C SER A 2 -10.45 24.50 -1.19
N GLY A 3 -10.96 25.73 -1.18
CA GLY A 3 -12.00 26.17 -2.10
C GLY A 3 -11.60 26.05 -3.58
N PHE A 4 -10.32 26.30 -3.90
CA PHE A 4 -9.80 26.18 -5.27
C PHE A 4 -9.93 24.73 -5.80
N TYR A 5 -9.50 23.73 -5.03
CA TYR A 5 -9.57 22.34 -5.45
C TYR A 5 -11.02 21.85 -5.62
N ARG A 6 -11.90 22.24 -4.70
CA ARG A 6 -13.33 21.93 -4.80
C ARG A 6 -13.93 22.47 -6.10
N ASP A 7 -13.70 23.76 -6.40
CA ASP A 7 -14.27 24.41 -7.58
C ASP A 7 -13.63 23.88 -8.87
N TYR A 8 -12.35 23.57 -8.82
CA TYR A 8 -11.62 22.92 -9.92
C TYR A 8 -12.22 21.56 -10.26
N PHE A 9 -12.35 20.66 -9.28
CA PHE A 9 -12.90 19.33 -9.54
C PHE A 9 -14.40 19.35 -9.88
N LYS A 10 -15.18 20.27 -9.33
CA LYS A 10 -16.59 20.43 -9.73
C LYS A 10 -16.76 20.76 -11.21
N LYS A 11 -15.87 21.56 -11.77
CA LYS A 11 -15.87 21.87 -13.21
C LYS A 11 -15.63 20.65 -14.08
N PHE A 12 -14.82 19.72 -13.65
CA PHE A 12 -14.55 18.50 -14.43
C PHE A 12 -15.71 17.50 -14.45
N LYS A 13 -16.58 17.51 -13.44
CA LYS A 13 -17.71 16.57 -13.34
C LYS A 13 -18.63 16.58 -14.57
N GLY A 14 -18.79 17.75 -15.21
CA GLY A 14 -19.60 17.90 -16.43
C GLY A 14 -18.83 17.73 -17.75
N SER A 15 -17.48 17.69 -17.68
CA SER A 15 -16.62 17.70 -18.88
C SER A 15 -16.08 16.33 -19.26
N PHE A 16 -16.11 15.35 -18.35
CA PHE A 16 -15.56 14.01 -18.57
C PHE A 16 -16.58 12.93 -18.26
N ALA A 17 -16.66 11.93 -19.13
CA ALA A 17 -17.54 10.77 -18.92
C ALA A 17 -17.13 9.91 -17.72
N LYS A 18 -15.81 9.85 -17.43
CA LYS A 18 -15.24 9.15 -16.28
C LYS A 18 -14.01 9.89 -15.77
N ILE A 19 -13.82 9.90 -14.45
CA ILE A 19 -12.64 10.48 -13.80
C ILE A 19 -12.06 9.40 -12.88
N PHE A 20 -10.78 9.09 -13.04
CA PHE A 20 -10.02 8.26 -12.13
C PHE A 20 -9.05 9.15 -11.35
N MET A 21 -9.13 9.10 -10.01
CA MET A 21 -8.26 9.87 -9.12
C MET A 21 -7.43 8.90 -8.29
N MET A 22 -6.15 9.14 -8.21
CA MET A 22 -5.24 8.38 -7.35
C MET A 22 -4.38 9.30 -6.49
N GLY A 23 -3.98 8.80 -5.34
CA GLY A 23 -3.14 9.51 -4.39
C GLY A 23 -2.56 8.54 -3.36
N VAL A 24 -1.61 9.02 -2.57
CA VAL A 24 -0.88 8.20 -1.58
C VAL A 24 -1.74 7.84 -0.37
N SER A 25 -2.73 8.66 -0.04
CA SER A 25 -3.61 8.40 1.12
C SER A 25 -4.99 9.02 0.90
N PRO A 26 -6.03 8.51 1.56
CA PRO A 26 -7.41 9.00 1.44
C PRO A 26 -7.66 10.26 2.30
N VAL A 27 -6.62 11.04 2.58
CA VAL A 27 -6.76 12.29 3.33
C VAL A 27 -7.53 13.29 2.48
N THR A 28 -8.66 13.74 3.01
CA THR A 28 -9.49 14.74 2.36
C THR A 28 -9.23 16.12 2.95
N LEU A 29 -9.27 17.14 2.12
CA LEU A 29 -9.34 18.52 2.59
C LEU A 29 -10.79 18.78 3.05
N ASP A 30 -10.98 19.35 4.22
CA ASP A 30 -12.30 19.53 4.87
C ASP A 30 -13.35 20.16 3.95
N ASP A 31 -12.94 21.12 3.12
CA ASP A 31 -13.82 21.79 2.17
C ASP A 31 -14.11 20.95 0.90
N VAL A 32 -13.38 19.85 0.68
CA VAL A 32 -13.63 18.97 -0.47
C VAL A 32 -14.78 18.01 -0.15
N THR A 33 -15.03 17.71 1.12
CA THR A 33 -16.04 16.71 1.53
C THR A 33 -17.45 17.28 1.59
N SER A 34 -17.65 18.57 1.91
CA SER A 34 -18.98 19.17 1.89
C SER A 34 -19.47 19.42 0.45
N GLY A 35 -20.19 18.45 -0.10
CA GLY A 35 -20.76 18.50 -1.45
C GLY A 35 -19.89 17.93 -2.56
N PHE A 36 -18.77 17.25 -2.22
CA PHE A 36 -17.92 16.55 -3.17
C PHE A 36 -18.21 15.03 -3.19
N ASN A 37 -19.47 14.67 -3.27
CA ASN A 37 -19.93 13.28 -3.46
C ASN A 37 -19.64 12.79 -4.90
N ILE A 38 -18.40 12.93 -5.39
CA ILE A 38 -18.07 12.70 -6.80
C ILE A 38 -17.29 11.39 -6.96
N GLY A 39 -16.55 10.97 -5.94
CA GLY A 39 -15.68 9.81 -6.01
C GLY A 39 -16.26 8.58 -5.32
N TRP A 40 -16.14 7.44 -5.97
CA TRP A 40 -16.32 6.14 -5.33
C TRP A 40 -14.95 5.63 -4.86
N HIS A 41 -14.80 5.42 -3.56
CA HIS A 41 -13.55 4.90 -3.00
C HIS A 41 -13.40 3.42 -3.35
N ILE A 42 -12.33 3.07 -4.07
CA ILE A 42 -12.11 1.72 -4.60
C ILE A 42 -10.95 0.97 -3.94
N SER A 43 -10.12 1.64 -3.12
CA SER A 43 -8.89 1.04 -2.56
C SER A 43 -9.13 -0.21 -1.70
N THR A 44 -10.30 -0.32 -1.09
CA THR A 44 -10.68 -1.45 -0.21
C THR A 44 -11.76 -2.35 -0.84
N LYS A 45 -12.04 -2.17 -2.13
CA LYS A 45 -13.02 -2.98 -2.85
C LYS A 45 -12.39 -4.25 -3.41
N PRO A 46 -13.03 -5.41 -3.24
CA PRO A 46 -12.46 -6.70 -3.65
C PRO A 46 -12.23 -6.81 -5.16
N GLU A 47 -12.96 -6.06 -5.98
CA GLU A 47 -12.80 -6.03 -7.43
C GLU A 47 -11.47 -5.39 -7.85
N PHE A 48 -10.85 -4.57 -6.96
CA PHE A 48 -9.63 -3.82 -7.22
C PHE A 48 -8.45 -4.30 -6.36
N ASP A 49 -8.61 -5.39 -5.59
CA ASP A 49 -7.61 -5.89 -4.63
C ASP A 49 -6.26 -6.23 -5.27
N LYS A 50 -6.27 -6.66 -6.55
CA LYS A 50 -5.06 -6.96 -7.33
C LYS A 50 -4.53 -5.78 -8.15
N MET A 51 -5.15 -4.60 -8.07
CA MET A 51 -4.78 -3.47 -8.92
C MET A 51 -3.44 -2.83 -8.53
N LEU A 52 -3.06 -2.93 -7.27
CA LEU A 52 -1.86 -2.27 -6.70
C LEU A 52 -0.74 -3.25 -6.35
N GLY A 53 -0.77 -4.48 -6.88
CA GLY A 53 0.25 -5.48 -6.61
C GLY A 53 0.33 -6.52 -7.72
N PHE A 54 1.37 -7.33 -7.70
CA PHE A 54 1.51 -8.48 -8.60
C PHE A 54 1.01 -9.75 -7.92
N SER A 55 0.18 -10.53 -8.61
CA SER A 55 -0.10 -11.90 -8.18
C SER A 55 1.11 -12.80 -8.38
N THR A 56 1.11 -13.99 -7.79
CA THR A 56 2.17 -14.99 -8.03
C THR A 56 2.27 -15.35 -9.50
N GLU A 57 1.13 -15.41 -10.21
CA GLU A 57 1.07 -15.69 -11.64
C GLU A 57 1.71 -14.55 -12.46
N ASP A 58 1.48 -13.29 -12.08
CA ASP A 58 2.07 -12.12 -12.74
C ASP A 58 3.60 -12.13 -12.57
N VAL A 59 4.09 -12.40 -11.34
CA VAL A 59 5.53 -12.51 -11.05
C VAL A 59 6.16 -13.64 -11.85
N ARG A 60 5.53 -14.83 -11.84
CA ARG A 60 5.99 -15.97 -12.61
C ARG A 60 6.10 -15.69 -14.10
N ALA A 61 5.03 -15.11 -14.67
CA ALA A 61 5.00 -14.76 -16.09
C ALA A 61 6.08 -13.71 -16.43
N MET A 62 6.27 -12.72 -15.57
CA MET A 62 7.28 -11.69 -15.73
C MET A 62 8.69 -12.28 -15.70
N PHE A 63 9.05 -13.03 -14.66
CA PHE A 63 10.39 -13.63 -14.53
C PHE A 63 10.69 -14.61 -15.67
N THR A 64 9.71 -15.44 -16.05
CA THR A 64 9.83 -16.34 -17.20
C THR A 64 10.15 -15.57 -18.48
N ARG A 65 9.40 -14.48 -18.74
CA ARG A 65 9.62 -13.65 -19.93
C ARG A 65 11.00 -13.01 -19.97
N TYR A 66 11.51 -12.55 -18.82
CA TYR A 66 12.86 -11.98 -18.73
C TYR A 66 13.95 -13.01 -18.93
N ARG A 67 13.77 -14.24 -18.40
CA ARG A 67 14.68 -15.36 -18.65
C ARG A 67 14.70 -15.75 -20.12
N ASP A 68 13.52 -15.93 -20.73
CA ASP A 68 13.39 -16.34 -22.11
C ASP A 68 13.90 -15.27 -23.10
N ALA A 69 13.88 -14.00 -22.68
CA ALA A 69 14.49 -12.90 -23.42
C ALA A 69 16.01 -12.76 -23.19
N GLY A 70 16.64 -13.64 -22.38
CA GLY A 70 18.07 -13.62 -22.08
C GLY A 70 18.50 -12.44 -21.19
N GLN A 71 17.57 -11.83 -20.46
CA GLN A 71 17.85 -10.69 -19.58
C GLN A 71 18.22 -11.10 -18.16
N ILE A 72 17.91 -12.34 -17.77
CA ILE A 72 18.43 -12.99 -16.58
C ILE A 72 19.02 -14.36 -16.99
N PRO A 73 19.87 -15.01 -16.17
CA PRO A 73 20.51 -16.26 -16.52
C PRO A 73 19.49 -17.32 -16.97
N ALA A 74 19.83 -18.06 -18.04
CA ALA A 74 18.93 -19.06 -18.65
C ALA A 74 18.65 -20.26 -17.72
N ASP A 75 19.53 -20.54 -16.77
CA ASP A 75 19.41 -21.56 -15.74
C ASP A 75 18.69 -21.08 -14.48
N SER A 76 18.16 -19.86 -14.45
CA SER A 76 17.41 -19.33 -13.31
C SER A 76 16.16 -20.17 -13.03
N ASP A 77 16.04 -20.69 -11.81
CA ASP A 77 14.86 -21.38 -11.32
C ASP A 77 13.82 -20.35 -10.87
N ILE A 78 12.79 -20.15 -11.71
CA ILE A 78 11.75 -19.14 -11.48
C ILE A 78 10.96 -19.42 -10.20
N GLU A 79 10.68 -20.68 -9.88
CA GLU A 79 9.93 -21.03 -8.66
C GLU A 79 10.77 -20.77 -7.41
N ALA A 80 12.08 -21.11 -7.46
CA ALA A 80 13.00 -20.78 -6.37
C ALA A 80 13.10 -19.27 -6.14
N MET A 81 13.17 -18.47 -7.21
CA MET A 81 13.16 -16.99 -7.12
C MET A 81 11.88 -16.47 -6.47
N ILE A 82 10.72 -17.05 -6.83
CA ILE A 82 9.43 -16.65 -6.23
C ILE A 82 9.40 -17.00 -4.74
N GLU A 83 9.81 -18.19 -4.36
CA GLU A 83 9.86 -18.60 -2.95
C GLU A 83 10.85 -17.73 -2.12
N GLU A 84 11.97 -17.30 -2.72
CA GLU A 84 12.94 -16.41 -2.09
C GLU A 84 12.35 -15.03 -1.77
N ILE A 85 11.57 -14.44 -2.69
CA ILE A 85 10.98 -13.11 -2.49
C ILE A 85 9.70 -13.10 -1.64
N LYS A 86 9.00 -14.23 -1.51
CA LYS A 86 7.74 -14.34 -0.76
C LYS A 86 7.81 -13.76 0.66
N PRO A 87 8.77 -14.16 1.52
CA PRO A 87 8.83 -13.67 2.89
C PRO A 87 9.05 -12.17 2.99
N TRP A 88 9.54 -11.53 1.92
CA TRP A 88 9.91 -10.12 1.90
C TRP A 88 8.85 -9.22 1.25
N TYR A 89 8.20 -9.68 0.17
CA TYR A 89 7.43 -8.83 -0.72
C TYR A 89 5.97 -9.23 -0.87
N ASP A 90 5.59 -10.44 -0.47
CA ASP A 90 4.21 -10.95 -0.53
C ASP A 90 3.40 -10.52 0.71
N ASN A 91 2.13 -10.93 0.73
CA ASN A 91 1.16 -10.77 1.81
C ASN A 91 0.31 -9.51 1.82
N TYR A 92 0.37 -8.66 0.81
CA TYR A 92 -0.54 -7.53 0.76
C TYR A 92 -1.97 -7.98 0.44
N CYS A 93 -2.92 -7.55 1.26
CA CYS A 93 -4.35 -7.74 1.09
C CYS A 93 -5.04 -6.41 1.37
N PHE A 94 -5.76 -5.89 0.39
CA PHE A 94 -6.36 -4.57 0.47
C PHE A 94 -7.87 -4.60 0.78
N ALA A 95 -8.54 -5.74 0.58
CA ALA A 95 -9.96 -5.88 0.82
C ALA A 95 -10.27 -7.03 1.80
N LYS A 96 -11.07 -6.75 2.85
CA LYS A 96 -11.51 -7.73 3.86
C LYS A 96 -12.11 -9.01 3.23
N GLN A 97 -12.86 -8.85 2.15
CA GLN A 97 -13.50 -9.96 1.46
C GLN A 97 -12.50 -10.92 0.79
N CYS A 98 -11.32 -10.42 0.46
CA CYS A 98 -10.26 -11.21 -0.20
C CYS A 98 -9.51 -12.13 0.78
N LEU A 99 -9.63 -11.90 2.08
CA LEU A 99 -9.09 -12.80 3.11
C LEU A 99 -9.59 -14.24 2.95
N ARG A 100 -10.90 -14.41 2.73
CA ARG A 100 -11.53 -15.73 2.55
C ARG A 100 -11.02 -16.45 1.30
N LYS A 101 -10.67 -15.73 0.27
CA LYS A 101 -10.13 -16.24 -1.01
C LYS A 101 -8.62 -16.42 -0.97
N LYS A 102 -7.97 -16.07 0.14
CA LYS A 102 -6.51 -16.06 0.29
C LYS A 102 -5.80 -15.27 -0.82
N VAL A 103 -6.44 -14.22 -1.32
CA VAL A 103 -5.84 -13.33 -2.32
C VAL A 103 -4.77 -12.50 -1.64
N ARG A 104 -3.55 -12.62 -2.14
CA ARG A 104 -2.38 -11.85 -1.72
C ARG A 104 -1.66 -11.35 -2.96
N VAL A 105 -1.00 -10.23 -2.81
CA VAL A 105 -0.20 -9.63 -3.89
C VAL A 105 1.17 -9.22 -3.37
N PHE A 106 2.14 -9.29 -4.26
CA PHE A 106 3.50 -8.81 -4.04
C PHE A 106 3.57 -7.29 -4.20
N ASN A 107 4.45 -6.66 -3.44
CA ASN A 107 4.83 -5.27 -3.64
C ASN A 107 5.55 -5.12 -4.98
N CYS A 108 4.99 -4.31 -5.89
CA CYS A 108 5.51 -4.12 -7.24
C CYS A 108 6.94 -3.57 -7.25
N ASP A 109 7.21 -2.53 -6.46
CA ASP A 109 8.52 -1.88 -6.43
C ASP A 109 9.61 -2.85 -5.97
N MET A 110 9.32 -3.66 -4.96
CA MET A 110 10.27 -4.63 -4.43
C MET A 110 10.53 -5.76 -5.40
N VAL A 111 9.50 -6.25 -6.10
CA VAL A 111 9.66 -7.28 -7.14
C VAL A 111 10.51 -6.74 -8.30
N LEU A 112 10.26 -5.51 -8.73
CA LEU A 112 11.05 -4.87 -9.80
C LEU A 112 12.48 -4.59 -9.35
N TYR A 113 12.70 -4.20 -8.10
CA TYR A 113 14.04 -4.05 -7.53
C TYR A 113 14.82 -5.37 -7.55
N TYR A 114 14.19 -6.47 -7.11
CA TYR A 114 14.79 -7.81 -7.15
C TYR A 114 15.14 -8.23 -8.57
N LEU A 115 14.18 -8.10 -9.51
CA LEU A 115 14.39 -8.44 -10.91
C LEU A 115 15.53 -7.63 -11.53
N ARG A 116 15.63 -6.35 -11.22
CA ARG A 116 16.73 -5.51 -11.71
C ARG A 116 18.09 -5.99 -11.22
N ASN A 117 18.21 -6.42 -9.97
CA ASN A 117 19.45 -7.01 -9.47
C ASN A 117 19.82 -8.29 -10.23
N TYR A 118 18.84 -9.14 -10.53
CA TYR A 118 19.07 -10.32 -11.36
C TYR A 118 19.53 -9.98 -12.78
N MET A 119 18.99 -8.93 -13.37
CA MET A 119 19.43 -8.44 -14.69
C MET A 119 20.87 -7.90 -14.65
N ASP A 120 21.22 -7.15 -13.61
CA ASP A 120 22.51 -6.48 -13.50
C ASP A 120 23.64 -7.42 -13.05
N TYR A 121 23.33 -8.40 -12.16
CA TYR A 121 24.33 -9.21 -11.46
C TYR A 121 24.10 -10.72 -11.54
N GLY A 122 23.00 -11.19 -12.10
CA GLY A 122 22.64 -12.61 -12.18
C GLY A 122 22.27 -13.27 -10.85
N GLN A 123 21.99 -12.46 -9.80
CA GLN A 123 21.70 -12.96 -8.45
C GLN A 123 20.77 -12.03 -7.70
N ALA A 124 20.19 -12.52 -6.59
CA ALA A 124 19.40 -11.74 -5.66
C ALA A 124 20.20 -10.58 -5.04
N PRO A 125 19.52 -9.46 -4.65
CA PRO A 125 20.18 -8.38 -3.94
C PRO A 125 20.65 -8.83 -2.55
N GLU A 126 21.82 -8.36 -2.11
CA GLU A 126 22.30 -8.60 -0.74
C GLU A 126 21.33 -8.06 0.33
N GLN A 127 20.68 -6.93 0.04
CA GLN A 127 19.63 -6.34 0.85
C GLN A 127 18.31 -6.50 0.12
N MET A 128 17.41 -7.34 0.63
CA MET A 128 16.12 -7.59 0.00
C MET A 128 15.21 -6.35 -0.02
N ILE A 129 15.44 -5.36 0.85
CA ILE A 129 14.69 -4.10 0.87
C ILE A 129 15.51 -3.03 0.14
N ASP A 130 14.92 -2.41 -0.90
CA ASP A 130 15.55 -1.33 -1.65
C ASP A 130 15.97 -0.18 -0.71
N PRO A 131 17.26 0.16 -0.64
CA PRO A 131 17.75 1.29 0.15
C PRO A 131 17.08 2.64 -0.18
N ASN A 132 16.56 2.81 -1.40
CA ASN A 132 15.86 4.01 -1.82
C ASN A 132 14.51 4.20 -1.13
N THR A 133 13.89 3.13 -0.63
CA THR A 133 12.67 3.20 0.19
C THR A 133 12.88 3.92 1.52
N LYS A 134 14.13 4.17 1.93
CA LYS A 134 14.48 4.99 3.11
C LYS A 134 13.84 6.39 3.09
N THR A 135 13.47 6.90 1.91
CA THR A 135 12.76 8.18 1.78
C THR A 135 11.40 8.14 2.47
N ASP A 136 10.75 6.97 2.53
CA ASP A 136 9.45 6.81 3.19
C ASP A 136 9.58 6.79 4.73
N TYR A 137 10.73 6.42 5.27
CA TYR A 137 11.03 6.58 6.69
C TYR A 137 10.96 8.06 7.14
N ASN A 138 11.33 9.01 6.29
CA ASN A 138 11.21 10.42 6.60
C ASN A 138 9.74 10.87 6.68
N LYS A 139 8.87 10.29 5.86
CA LYS A 139 7.41 10.53 5.95
C LYS A 139 6.86 9.98 7.27
N MET A 140 7.23 8.75 7.63
CA MET A 140 6.85 8.15 8.90
C MET A 140 7.38 8.94 10.10
N LYS A 141 8.65 9.38 10.05
CA LYS A 141 9.24 10.23 11.09
C LYS A 141 8.46 11.55 11.26
N ARG A 142 8.04 12.18 10.17
CA ARG A 142 7.18 13.38 10.22
C ARG A 142 5.81 13.08 10.83
N LEU A 143 5.19 11.95 10.48
CA LEU A 143 3.91 11.52 11.06
C LEU A 143 4.04 11.25 12.57
N LEU A 144 5.17 10.69 13.02
CA LEU A 144 5.46 10.50 14.44
C LEU A 144 5.76 11.82 15.16
N GLN A 145 6.33 12.81 14.48
CA GLN A 145 6.55 14.14 15.04
C GLN A 145 5.25 14.92 15.29
N LEU A 146 4.17 14.57 14.59
CA LEU A 146 2.82 15.12 14.83
C LEU A 146 2.17 14.56 16.11
N ASP A 147 2.82 13.63 16.79
CA ASP A 147 2.37 12.97 18.05
C ASP A 147 2.41 13.91 19.29
N LYS A 148 2.61 15.21 19.08
CA LYS A 148 2.71 16.19 20.17
C LYS A 148 1.42 16.38 20.96
N LEU A 149 0.29 15.90 20.47
CA LEU A 149 -1.03 16.11 21.09
C LEU A 149 -1.52 14.91 21.91
N ASP A 150 -1.18 13.68 21.54
CA ASP A 150 -1.85 12.46 22.01
C ASP A 150 -0.91 11.42 22.61
N GLY A 151 0.38 11.42 22.23
CA GLY A 151 1.41 10.48 22.70
C GLY A 151 1.22 9.01 22.29
N ASN A 152 0.14 8.68 21.60
CA ASN A 152 -0.28 7.29 21.35
C ASN A 152 0.35 6.65 20.10
N ARG A 153 0.87 7.41 19.14
CA ARG A 153 1.43 6.85 17.89
C ARG A 153 2.68 6.00 18.13
N LYS A 154 3.52 6.43 19.05
CA LYS A 154 4.71 5.65 19.45
C LYS A 154 4.31 4.33 20.07
N SER A 155 3.26 4.32 20.92
CA SER A 155 2.74 3.10 21.51
C SER A 155 2.13 2.16 20.48
N ILE A 156 1.45 2.71 19.47
CA ILE A 156 0.91 1.95 18.31
C ILE A 156 2.05 1.28 17.55
N ILE A 157 3.10 2.03 17.16
CA ILE A 157 4.26 1.46 16.46
C ILE A 157 4.93 0.38 17.32
N ARG A 158 5.11 0.64 18.61
CA ARG A 158 5.71 -0.34 19.52
C ARG A 158 4.91 -1.64 19.56
N ARG A 159 3.58 -1.55 19.69
CA ARG A 159 2.70 -2.73 19.65
C ARG A 159 2.83 -3.49 18.34
N ILE A 160 2.78 -2.80 17.20
CA ILE A 160 2.96 -3.42 15.89
C ILE A 160 4.30 -4.16 15.81
N THR A 161 5.37 -3.55 16.33
CA THR A 161 6.72 -4.15 16.30
C THR A 161 6.84 -5.36 17.23
N GLU A 162 6.21 -5.30 18.41
CA GLU A 162 6.28 -6.36 19.42
C GLU A 162 5.30 -7.51 19.13
N GLU A 163 4.07 -7.19 18.68
CA GLU A 163 2.99 -8.17 18.48
C GLU A 163 2.84 -8.60 17.01
N GLY A 164 3.50 -7.91 16.07
CA GLY A 164 3.41 -8.16 14.63
C GLY A 164 2.04 -7.84 14.01
N SER A 165 1.18 -7.14 14.75
CA SER A 165 -0.17 -6.75 14.29
C SER A 165 -0.84 -5.77 15.25
N ILE A 166 -1.91 -5.12 14.77
CA ILE A 166 -2.76 -4.26 15.57
C ILE A 166 -4.23 -4.41 15.17
N VAL A 167 -5.12 -4.47 16.15
CA VAL A 167 -6.58 -4.42 15.92
C VAL A 167 -6.98 -2.97 15.77
N SER A 168 -7.61 -2.62 14.65
CA SER A 168 -8.06 -1.25 14.36
C SER A 168 -9.22 -1.22 13.38
N ASN A 169 -9.95 -0.10 13.39
CA ASN A 169 -10.83 0.24 12.28
C ASN A 169 -9.99 0.75 11.10
N LEU A 170 -10.41 0.42 9.88
CA LEU A 170 -9.83 0.99 8.67
C LEU A 170 -10.78 2.08 8.16
N TYR A 171 -10.34 3.32 8.26
CA TYR A 171 -11.08 4.46 7.78
C TYR A 171 -10.80 4.68 6.29
N GLU A 172 -11.84 4.70 5.48
CA GLU A 172 -11.72 4.88 4.02
C GLU A 172 -11.43 6.33 3.63
N THR A 173 -11.84 7.27 4.48
CA THR A 173 -11.59 8.71 4.30
C THR A 173 -11.51 9.38 5.66
N PHE A 174 -10.66 10.38 5.78
CA PHE A 174 -10.61 11.23 6.97
C PHE A 174 -10.10 12.63 6.64
N PRO A 175 -10.61 13.68 7.34
CA PRO A 175 -10.21 15.06 7.11
C PRO A 175 -8.74 15.30 7.42
N ALA A 176 -8.09 16.18 6.67
CA ALA A 176 -6.70 16.58 6.90
C ALA A 176 -6.47 17.17 8.29
N SER A 177 -7.47 17.87 8.85
CA SER A 177 -7.46 18.42 10.21
C SER A 177 -7.41 17.34 11.28
N GLU A 178 -7.94 16.16 11.01
CA GLU A 178 -8.01 15.04 11.95
C GLU A 178 -6.86 14.05 11.83
N ILE A 179 -5.97 14.23 10.85
CA ILE A 179 -4.81 13.36 10.64
C ILE A 179 -3.91 13.24 11.89
N VAL A 180 -4.00 14.22 12.79
CA VAL A 180 -3.25 14.22 14.05
C VAL A 180 -3.79 13.25 15.09
N LYS A 181 -5.05 12.83 15.00
CA LYS A 181 -5.66 11.90 15.93
C LYS A 181 -5.06 10.49 15.76
N SER A 182 -4.73 9.85 16.87
CA SER A 182 -4.08 8.54 16.87
C SER A 182 -4.95 7.42 16.29
N GLU A 183 -6.28 7.56 16.34
CA GLU A 183 -7.22 6.57 15.78
C GLU A 183 -7.10 6.37 14.26
N TYR A 184 -6.69 7.42 13.51
CA TYR A 184 -6.46 7.33 12.06
C TYR A 184 -5.08 6.79 11.69
N PHE A 185 -4.18 6.69 12.68
CA PHE A 185 -2.79 6.35 12.40
C PHE A 185 -2.59 4.94 11.81
N PRO A 186 -3.27 3.86 12.28
CA PRO A 186 -3.19 2.56 11.63
C PRO A 186 -3.68 2.59 10.17
N SER A 187 -4.75 3.36 9.89
CA SER A 187 -5.24 3.54 8.52
C SER A 187 -4.21 4.23 7.63
N LEU A 188 -3.51 5.25 8.14
CA LEU A 188 -2.41 5.89 7.42
C LEU A 188 -1.29 4.91 7.11
N LEU A 189 -0.87 4.08 8.09
CA LEU A 189 0.16 3.07 7.88
C LEU A 189 -0.26 2.05 6.82
N PHE A 190 -1.54 1.66 6.82
CA PHE A 190 -2.10 0.78 5.79
C PHE A 190 -2.02 1.39 4.39
N TYR A 191 -2.48 2.65 4.21
CA TYR A 191 -2.43 3.32 2.91
C TYR A 191 -1.01 3.67 2.44
N TYR A 192 -0.06 3.79 3.37
CA TYR A 192 1.37 3.90 3.02
C TYR A 192 2.04 2.54 2.74
N GLY A 193 1.27 1.43 2.76
CA GLY A 193 1.79 0.10 2.50
C GLY A 193 2.65 -0.49 3.61
N MET A 194 2.60 0.07 4.81
CA MET A 194 3.34 -0.41 5.98
C MET A 194 2.57 -1.48 6.77
N LEU A 195 1.26 -1.54 6.59
CA LEU A 195 0.38 -2.57 7.15
C LEU A 195 -0.46 -3.18 6.02
N THR A 196 -0.95 -4.38 6.27
CA THR A 196 -1.86 -5.10 5.39
C THR A 196 -2.99 -5.71 6.21
N ILE A 197 -4.10 -6.08 5.58
CA ILE A 197 -5.17 -6.80 6.25
C ILE A 197 -4.72 -8.25 6.46
N LYS A 198 -4.46 -8.62 7.71
CA LYS A 198 -4.03 -9.97 8.11
C LYS A 198 -5.22 -10.87 8.42
N ASP A 199 -6.20 -10.36 9.16
CA ASP A 199 -7.41 -11.08 9.57
C ASP A 199 -8.49 -10.09 10.05
N THR A 200 -9.56 -10.63 10.63
CA THR A 200 -10.64 -9.89 11.27
C THR A 200 -10.71 -10.20 12.75
N PHE A 201 -11.06 -9.21 13.55
CA PHE A 201 -11.31 -9.35 14.98
C PHE A 201 -12.64 -8.68 15.33
N GLY A 202 -13.72 -9.46 15.36
CA GLY A 202 -15.08 -8.92 15.44
C GLY A 202 -15.40 -8.02 14.24
N ASP A 203 -15.82 -6.80 14.51
CA ASP A 203 -16.10 -5.80 13.46
C ASP A 203 -14.85 -5.05 12.98
N GLN A 204 -13.74 -5.18 13.68
CA GLN A 204 -12.47 -4.54 13.36
C GLN A 204 -11.57 -5.43 12.48
N LEU A 205 -10.48 -4.86 11.99
CA LEU A 205 -9.46 -5.56 11.24
C LEU A 205 -8.23 -5.81 12.11
N LEU A 206 -7.57 -6.93 11.87
CA LEU A 206 -6.22 -7.20 12.31
C LEU A 206 -5.28 -6.79 11.16
N LEU A 207 -4.53 -5.71 11.38
CA LEU A 207 -3.60 -5.12 10.43
C LEU A 207 -2.17 -5.50 10.78
#